data_042646d0edb56d5f5a4a68d50a29c2c8
#
_entry.id   042646d0edb56d5f5a4a68d50a29c2c8
#
_cell.length_a   1.000
_cell.length_b   1.000
_cell.length_c   1.000
_cell.angle_alpha   90.00
_cell.angle_beta   90.00
_cell.angle_gamma   90.00
#
_symmetry.space_group_name_H-M   'P 1'
#
loop_
_entity.id
_entity.type
_entity.pdbx_description
1 polymer ?
#
loop_
_entity_poly.entity_id
_entity_poly.type
_entity_poly.pdbx_seq_one_letter_code
_entity_poly.pdbx_strand_id
1 'polypeptide(L)'
;PVFSEHHTLCVNTLAAGQETLSTLFGGKTAMDERFAAADWQTGATGCPRLEAALVSFDCRIDQRVSVGTHDILFCHVVAITRHPEPRGLMWFDRGYHTLMRPAC
;
A
#
# COMPACT_ATOMS: atom_id res chain seq x y z
N PRO A 1 0.85 1.21 -18.30
CA PRO A 1 0.74 0.94 -16.87
C PRO A 1 -0.70 0.72 -16.43
N VAL A 2 -0.83 -0.09 -15.40
CA VAL A 2 -2.12 -0.49 -14.84
C VAL A 2 -2.95 0.74 -14.43
N PHE A 3 -2.33 1.71 -13.76
CA PHE A 3 -3.05 2.87 -13.21
C PHE A 3 -3.51 3.87 -14.25
N SER A 4 -3.00 3.82 -15.48
CA SER A 4 -3.48 4.70 -16.54
C SER A 4 -4.83 4.26 -17.12
N GLU A 5 -5.21 3.00 -16.92
CA GLU A 5 -6.43 2.42 -17.45
C GLU A 5 -7.53 2.27 -16.40
N HIS A 6 -7.17 2.27 -15.13
CA HIS A 6 -8.10 2.05 -14.03
C HIS A 6 -8.49 3.38 -13.37
N HIS A 7 -9.67 3.40 -12.75
CA HIS A 7 -10.21 4.60 -12.08
C HIS A 7 -10.09 4.53 -10.56
N THR A 8 -9.69 3.38 -10.03
CA THR A 8 -9.59 3.16 -8.59
C THR A 8 -8.26 2.50 -8.23
N LEU A 9 -7.82 2.73 -7.01
CA LEU A 9 -6.65 2.06 -6.45
C LEU A 9 -6.78 1.96 -4.92
N CYS A 10 -6.02 1.06 -4.34
CA CYS A 10 -5.90 0.97 -2.89
C CYS A 10 -4.43 1.12 -2.50
N VAL A 11 -4.16 2.09 -1.62
CA VAL A 11 -2.82 2.29 -1.06
C VAL A 11 -2.76 1.54 0.26
N ASN A 12 -1.90 0.52 0.32
CA ASN A 12 -1.69 -0.28 1.52
C ASN A 12 -0.34 0.07 2.12
N THR A 13 -0.34 0.68 3.29
CA THR A 13 0.89 0.97 4.02
C THR A 13 1.25 -0.23 4.89
N LEU A 14 2.53 -0.58 4.92
CA LEU A 14 2.96 -1.79 5.60
C LEU A 14 3.11 -1.58 7.11
N ALA A 15 2.73 -2.61 7.86
CA ALA A 15 2.92 -2.67 9.29
C ALA A 15 4.26 -3.30 9.65
N ALA A 16 4.71 -3.11 10.89
CA ALA A 16 5.87 -3.81 11.43
C ALA A 16 5.69 -5.32 11.27
N GLY A 17 6.75 -6.01 10.92
CA GLY A 17 6.71 -7.44 10.62
C GLY A 17 6.46 -7.78 9.15
N GLN A 18 6.21 -6.79 8.30
CA GLN A 18 5.94 -6.99 6.87
C GLN A 18 7.13 -6.63 5.97
N GLU A 19 8.35 -6.74 6.49
CA GLU A 19 9.58 -6.45 5.73
C GLU A 19 9.69 -7.33 4.49
N THR A 20 9.30 -8.60 4.60
CA THR A 20 9.33 -9.55 3.48
C THR A 20 8.40 -9.09 2.35
N LEU A 21 7.21 -8.57 2.67
CA LEU A 21 6.29 -8.04 1.67
C LEU A 21 6.88 -6.81 0.97
N SER A 22 7.52 -5.91 1.74
CA SER A 22 8.17 -4.75 1.16
C SER A 22 9.23 -5.15 0.14
N THR A 23 10.10 -6.07 0.49
CA THR A 23 11.14 -6.57 -0.40
C THR A 23 10.55 -7.28 -1.62
N LEU A 24 9.52 -8.09 -1.42
CA LEU A 24 8.89 -8.88 -2.46
C LEU A 24 8.22 -7.98 -3.51
N PHE A 25 7.44 -6.99 -3.10
CA PHE A 25 6.76 -6.07 -4.01
C PHE A 25 7.69 -5.04 -4.63
N GLY A 26 8.80 -4.73 -3.98
CA GLY A 26 9.83 -3.85 -4.55
C GLY A 26 10.79 -4.55 -5.50
N GLY A 27 10.71 -5.87 -5.65
CA GLY A 27 11.60 -6.67 -6.46
C GLY A 27 11.03 -7.05 -7.81
N LYS A 28 11.57 -8.15 -8.38
CA LYS A 28 11.21 -8.64 -9.71
C LYS A 28 10.44 -9.96 -9.68
N THR A 29 9.90 -10.33 -8.52
CA THR A 29 9.10 -11.54 -8.37
C THR A 29 7.81 -11.44 -9.19
N ALA A 30 7.35 -12.56 -9.74
CA ALA A 30 6.12 -12.60 -10.53
C ALA A 30 4.92 -12.11 -9.71
N MET A 31 3.96 -11.46 -10.38
CA MET A 31 2.83 -10.80 -9.71
C MET A 31 1.97 -11.77 -8.89
N ASP A 32 1.65 -12.92 -9.43
CA ASP A 32 0.85 -13.93 -8.73
C ASP A 32 1.57 -14.48 -7.49
N GLU A 33 2.89 -14.63 -7.51
CA GLU A 33 3.66 -15.01 -6.34
C GLU A 33 3.66 -13.91 -5.27
N ARG A 34 3.71 -12.64 -5.69
CA ARG A 34 3.62 -11.51 -4.76
C ARG A 34 2.30 -11.52 -4.01
N PHE A 35 1.20 -11.67 -4.72
CA PHE A 35 -0.12 -11.68 -4.10
C PHE A 35 -0.37 -12.92 -3.25
N ALA A 36 0.24 -14.06 -3.59
CA ALA A 36 0.14 -15.28 -2.80
C ALA A 36 0.85 -15.20 -1.44
N ALA A 37 1.73 -14.22 -1.25
CA ALA A 37 2.55 -14.09 -0.03
C ALA A 37 1.80 -13.48 1.16
N ALA A 38 0.56 -13.02 0.98
CA ALA A 38 -0.22 -12.36 2.04
C ALA A 38 -1.71 -12.61 1.86
N ASP A 39 -2.48 -12.28 2.88
CA ASP A 39 -3.94 -12.35 2.83
C ASP A 39 -4.52 -11.02 2.37
N TRP A 40 -5.43 -11.08 1.42
CA TRP A 40 -6.04 -9.94 0.78
C TRP A 40 -7.55 -9.98 0.89
N GLN A 41 -8.15 -8.80 0.95
CA GLN A 41 -9.59 -8.62 0.90
C GLN A 41 -9.94 -7.64 -0.20
N THR A 42 -11.19 -7.65 -0.62
CA THR A 42 -11.70 -6.64 -1.55
C THR A 42 -12.06 -5.39 -0.78
N GLY A 43 -11.45 -4.26 -1.13
CA GLY A 43 -11.75 -2.99 -0.52
C GLY A 43 -13.05 -2.37 -1.04
N ALA A 44 -13.41 -1.19 -0.53
CA ALA A 44 -14.64 -0.49 -0.90
C ALA A 44 -14.72 -0.15 -2.39
N THR A 45 -13.57 0.04 -3.04
CA THR A 45 -13.49 0.34 -4.48
C THR A 45 -13.36 -0.91 -5.35
N GLY A 46 -13.35 -2.10 -4.77
CA GLY A 46 -13.11 -3.36 -5.48
C GLY A 46 -11.64 -3.71 -5.64
N CYS A 47 -10.73 -2.85 -5.22
CA CYS A 47 -9.29 -3.08 -5.32
C CYS A 47 -8.79 -3.99 -4.19
N PRO A 48 -7.64 -4.69 -4.39
CA PRO A 48 -7.05 -5.51 -3.34
C PRO A 48 -6.64 -4.68 -2.13
N ARG A 49 -7.11 -5.06 -0.96
CA ARG A 49 -6.72 -4.47 0.32
C ARG A 49 -5.96 -5.50 1.13
N LEU A 50 -4.74 -5.15 1.54
CA LEU A 50 -3.92 -6.03 2.38
C LEU A 50 -4.56 -6.14 3.77
N GLU A 51 -4.93 -7.35 4.18
CA GLU A 51 -5.68 -7.56 5.41
C GLU A 51 -4.96 -7.05 6.65
N ALA A 52 -3.66 -7.27 6.73
CA ALA A 52 -2.84 -6.89 7.88
C ALA A 52 -2.06 -5.60 7.68
N ALA A 53 -2.44 -4.75 6.73
CA ALA A 53 -1.77 -3.47 6.51
C ALA A 53 -1.93 -2.54 7.73
N LEU A 54 -0.97 -1.64 7.89
CA LEU A 54 -1.08 -0.59 8.91
C LEU A 54 -2.30 0.29 8.66
N VAL A 55 -2.40 0.83 7.45
CA VAL A 55 -3.55 1.61 6.97
C VAL A 55 -3.76 1.29 5.51
N SER A 56 -5.00 1.15 5.10
CA SER A 56 -5.37 1.01 3.69
C SER A 56 -6.28 2.16 3.29
N PHE A 57 -5.94 2.82 2.18
CA PHE A 57 -6.72 3.91 1.61
C PHE A 57 -7.32 3.43 0.30
N ASP A 58 -8.64 3.24 0.26
CA ASP A 58 -9.37 3.00 -0.98
C ASP A 58 -9.62 4.34 -1.65
N CYS A 59 -9.17 4.47 -2.90
CA CYS A 59 -9.17 5.76 -3.60
C CYS A 59 -9.82 5.67 -4.98
N ARG A 60 -10.43 6.78 -5.38
CA ARG A 60 -10.82 7.04 -6.77
C ARG A 60 -9.79 7.99 -7.38
N ILE A 61 -9.30 7.67 -8.57
CA ILE A 61 -8.35 8.53 -9.28
C ILE A 61 -9.12 9.66 -9.95
N ASP A 62 -8.87 10.90 -9.53
CA ASP A 62 -9.52 12.07 -10.09
C ASP A 62 -8.73 12.71 -11.22
N GLN A 63 -7.40 12.69 -11.15
CA GLN A 63 -6.54 13.32 -12.14
C GLN A 63 -5.20 12.58 -12.25
N ARG A 64 -4.67 12.53 -13.47
CA ARG A 64 -3.35 11.97 -13.76
C ARG A 64 -2.51 13.03 -14.45
N VAL A 65 -1.27 13.19 -14.01
CA VAL A 65 -0.31 14.13 -14.60
C VAL A 65 1.01 13.40 -14.79
N SER A 66 1.53 13.41 -16.00
CA SER A 66 2.85 12.82 -16.29
C SER A 66 3.92 13.90 -16.22
N VAL A 67 4.98 13.64 -15.43
CA VAL A 67 6.11 14.53 -15.27
C VAL A 67 7.39 13.72 -15.44
N GLY A 68 8.07 13.90 -16.57
CA GLY A 68 9.28 13.13 -16.88
C GLY A 68 9.00 11.63 -16.93
N THR A 69 9.65 10.88 -16.06
CA THR A 69 9.49 9.42 -15.96
C THR A 69 8.44 8.99 -14.94
N HIS A 70 7.76 9.96 -14.31
CA HIS A 70 6.80 9.70 -13.26
C HIS A 70 5.39 10.14 -13.64
N ASP A 71 4.41 9.42 -13.14
CA ASP A 71 3.01 9.81 -13.19
C ASP A 71 2.56 10.21 -11.78
N ILE A 72 1.87 11.34 -11.71
CA ILE A 72 1.27 11.81 -10.45
C ILE A 72 -0.23 11.51 -10.51
N LEU A 73 -0.73 10.78 -9.52
CA LEU A 73 -2.13 10.46 -9.39
C LEU A 73 -2.72 11.28 -8.25
N PHE A 74 -3.70 12.12 -8.58
CA PHE A 74 -4.48 12.83 -7.59
C PHE A 74 -5.71 11.99 -7.27
N CYS A 75 -5.83 11.54 -6.01
CA CYS A 75 -6.84 10.57 -5.63
C CYS A 75 -7.76 11.13 -4.56
N HIS A 76 -9.04 10.82 -4.70
CA HIS A 76 -10.03 11.05 -3.66
C HIS A 76 -10.12 9.81 -2.79
N VAL A 77 -9.88 9.94 -1.49
CA VAL A 77 -9.97 8.82 -0.55
C VAL A 77 -11.45 8.57 -0.23
N VAL A 78 -11.94 7.39 -0.57
CA VAL A 78 -13.36 7.04 -0.33
C VAL A 78 -13.54 6.17 0.91
N ALA A 79 -12.51 5.44 1.34
CA ALA A 79 -12.56 4.63 2.56
C ALA A 79 -11.17 4.46 3.13
N ILE A 80 -11.09 4.41 4.47
CA ILE A 80 -9.85 4.18 5.20
C ILE A 80 -10.07 2.99 6.13
N THR A 81 -9.16 2.01 6.07
CA THR A 81 -9.13 0.88 6.99
C THR A 81 -7.82 0.91 7.75
N ARG A 82 -7.90 0.86 9.07
CA ARG A 82 -6.74 0.99 9.95
C ARG A 82 -6.59 -0.24 10.84
N HIS A 83 -5.34 -0.68 11.05
CA HIS A 83 -5.05 -1.77 11.96
C HIS A 83 -5.34 -1.35 13.41
N PRO A 84 -5.94 -2.22 14.26
CA PRO A 84 -6.25 -1.86 15.65
C PRO A 84 -5.02 -1.56 16.51
N GLU A 85 -3.88 -2.18 16.20
CA GLU A 85 -2.62 -1.91 16.91
C GLU A 85 -1.59 -1.37 15.92
N PRO A 86 -1.56 -0.05 15.66
CA PRO A 86 -0.71 0.51 14.62
C PRO A 86 0.77 0.49 15.01
N ARG A 87 1.54 -0.29 14.28
CA ARG A 87 3.01 -0.30 14.32
C ARG A 87 3.49 -0.17 12.90
N GLY A 88 4.08 0.98 12.57
CA GLY A 88 4.50 1.28 11.22
C GLY A 88 5.83 0.65 10.84
N LEU A 89 5.97 0.32 9.56
CA LEU A 89 7.24 -0.07 8.96
C LEU A 89 7.82 1.11 8.22
N MET A 90 9.06 1.47 8.53
CA MET A 90 9.76 2.57 7.88
C MET A 90 11.08 2.08 7.29
N TRP A 91 11.37 2.51 6.08
CA TRP A 91 12.70 2.38 5.48
C TRP A 91 13.46 3.68 5.74
N PHE A 92 14.53 3.59 6.51
CA PHE A 92 15.34 4.74 6.86
C PHE A 92 16.79 4.32 7.02
N ASP A 93 17.71 5.10 6.47
CA ASP A 93 19.14 4.86 6.58
C ASP A 93 19.53 3.42 6.19
N ARG A 94 19.00 2.94 5.05
CA ARG A 94 19.25 1.61 4.48
C ARG A 94 18.83 0.45 5.37
N GLY A 95 17.81 0.63 6.18
CA GLY A 95 17.28 -0.41 7.03
C GLY A 95 15.83 -0.23 7.38
N TYR A 96 15.21 -1.30 7.86
CA TYR A 96 13.85 -1.26 8.32
C TYR A 96 13.78 -0.90 9.80
N HIS A 97 12.81 -0.09 10.14
CA HIS A 97 12.54 0.35 11.51
C HIS A 97 11.06 0.21 11.83
N THR A 98 10.77 -0.09 13.08
CA THR A 98 9.40 -0.14 13.56
C THR A 98 9.04 1.19 14.22
N LEU A 99 7.95 1.80 13.77
CA LEU A 99 7.39 3.00 14.38
C LEU A 99 6.23 2.59 15.26
N MET A 100 6.24 3.06 16.49
CA MET A 100 5.20 2.77 17.47
C MET A 100 4.70 4.07 18.09
N ARG A 101 3.41 4.06 18.49
CA ARG A 101 2.86 5.18 19.25
C ARG A 101 3.58 5.25 20.58
N PRO A 102 4.03 6.44 21.04
CA PRO A 102 4.61 6.57 22.36
C PRO A 102 3.61 6.16 23.45
N ALA A 103 4.10 5.45 24.45
CA ALA A 103 3.32 5.13 25.63
C ALA A 103 3.24 6.39 26.52
N CYS A 104 2.06 6.93 26.66
CA CYS A 104 1.88 8.14 27.47
C CYS A 104 0.55 8.12 28.19
#